data_f06371420c557b59ad85295ebc7974fa
#
_entry.id   f06371420c557b59ad85295ebc7974fa
#
_cell.length_a   1.000
_cell.length_b   1.000
_cell.length_c   1.000
_cell.angle_alpha   90.00
_cell.angle_beta   90.00
_cell.angle_gamma   90.00
#
_symmetry.space_group_name_H-M   'P 1'
#
loop_
_entity.id
_entity.type
_entity.pdbx_description
1 polymer ?
#
loop_
_entity_poly.entity_id
_entity_poly.type
_entity_poly.pdbx_seq_one_letter_code
_entity_poly.pdbx_strand_id
1 'polypeptide(L)'
;MNDIKIIAETSEYLMVDKPAGVMVHADIHNPENRETLCMHLLEKYPELEEVGESMVSNDGVVIRRPGIIHRLDKDTSGIMIVTRTKEMHKNLKTQFKNKRIQKRYHAIVYGHFKVERGIIDRPIGRSRADFRRWTAEGGARGVMRDAQTQYRVVKQGYIGDEKVSLVEVFPKTGRTHQIRVHMRATGHAIVCDSLYAEGRACLEGSERMMLHAKAIRFYNETGETVQYETEYPEDFKKVMDAIVER
;
A
#
# COMPACT_ATOMS: atom_id res chain seq x y z
N MET A 1 20.10 3.72 -5.96
CA MET A 1 18.63 3.46 -6.04
C MET A 1 18.19 3.83 -7.44
N ASN A 2 17.32 3.03 -8.11
CA ASN A 2 16.78 3.42 -9.41
C ASN A 2 15.97 4.71 -9.23
N ASP A 3 16.01 5.62 -10.20
CA ASP A 3 15.27 6.88 -10.15
C ASP A 3 13.77 6.63 -9.87
N ILE A 4 13.24 7.35 -8.88
CA ILE A 4 11.81 7.31 -8.57
C ILE A 4 11.06 7.96 -9.72
N LYS A 5 10.20 7.21 -10.41
CA LYS A 5 9.41 7.71 -11.52
C LYS A 5 8.37 8.71 -11.03
N ILE A 6 8.42 9.92 -11.56
CA ILE A 6 7.39 10.94 -11.35
C ILE A 6 6.32 10.75 -12.44
N ILE A 7 5.09 10.47 -12.02
CA ILE A 7 3.94 10.27 -12.91
C ILE A 7 3.33 11.61 -13.32
N ALA A 8 3.23 12.53 -12.34
CA ALA A 8 2.77 13.90 -12.56
C ALA A 8 3.41 14.83 -11.54
N GLU A 9 3.65 16.04 -11.95
CA GLU A 9 4.21 17.12 -11.13
C GLU A 9 3.37 18.38 -11.28
N THR A 10 2.98 18.97 -10.15
CA THR A 10 2.29 20.25 -10.05
C THR A 10 3.03 21.15 -9.06
N SER A 11 2.59 22.40 -8.91
CA SER A 11 3.08 23.27 -7.84
C SER A 11 2.74 22.74 -6.43
N GLU A 12 1.66 21.98 -6.29
CA GLU A 12 1.06 21.60 -5.01
C GLU A 12 1.43 20.18 -4.56
N TYR A 13 1.64 19.27 -5.53
CA TYR A 13 1.93 17.86 -5.24
C TYR A 13 2.69 17.15 -6.36
N LEU A 14 3.29 16.03 -6.00
CA LEU A 14 3.88 15.05 -6.91
C LEU A 14 3.07 13.77 -6.87
N MET A 15 2.86 13.16 -8.02
CA MET A 15 2.43 11.76 -8.13
C MET A 15 3.65 10.91 -8.46
N VAL A 16 3.98 9.98 -7.58
CA VAL A 16 5.18 9.16 -7.72
C VAL A 16 4.82 7.68 -7.84
N ASP A 17 5.60 6.93 -8.62
CA ASP A 17 5.53 5.48 -8.69
C ASP A 17 6.62 4.89 -7.78
N LYS A 18 6.22 4.42 -6.61
CA LYS A 18 7.16 3.81 -5.66
C LYS A 18 7.51 2.39 -6.11
N PRO A 19 8.77 2.06 -6.35
CA PRO A 19 9.16 0.67 -6.60
C PRO A 19 8.95 -0.18 -5.33
N ALA A 20 8.81 -1.50 -5.52
CA ALA A 20 8.86 -2.44 -4.42
C ALA A 20 10.28 -2.48 -3.81
N GLY A 21 10.39 -2.92 -2.56
CA GLY A 21 11.66 -3.01 -1.83
C GLY A 21 12.11 -1.69 -1.20
N VAL A 22 11.46 -0.55 -1.52
CA VAL A 22 11.81 0.78 -0.99
C VAL A 22 10.84 1.18 0.12
N MET A 23 11.39 1.57 1.27
CA MET A 23 10.60 2.15 2.35
C MET A 23 10.17 3.58 2.01
N VAL A 24 8.99 4.00 2.47
CA VAL A 24 8.51 5.38 2.24
C VAL A 24 9.32 6.38 3.06
N HIS A 25 9.58 6.08 4.32
CA HIS A 25 10.37 6.87 5.26
C HIS A 25 11.12 5.93 6.20
N ALA A 26 12.13 6.42 6.89
CA ALA A 26 12.84 5.69 7.94
C ALA A 26 11.87 5.20 9.03
N ASP A 27 12.26 4.21 9.79
CA ASP A 27 11.51 3.71 10.94
C ASP A 27 12.26 3.98 12.26
N ILE A 28 11.62 3.62 13.39
CA ILE A 28 12.18 3.86 14.73
C ILE A 28 13.44 3.04 15.02
N HIS A 29 13.67 1.94 14.30
CA HIS A 29 14.83 1.07 14.49
C HIS A 29 16.02 1.51 13.65
N ASN A 30 15.79 2.28 12.59
CA ASN A 30 16.82 2.88 11.74
C ASN A 30 16.39 4.27 11.28
N PRO A 31 16.38 5.27 12.20
CA PRO A 31 15.91 6.62 11.91
C PRO A 31 16.80 7.36 10.92
N GLU A 32 18.09 6.98 10.81
CA GLU A 32 19.07 7.58 9.90
C GLU A 32 19.07 6.93 8.49
N ASN A 33 18.16 6.00 8.24
CA ASN A 33 18.08 5.36 6.92
C ASN A 33 17.74 6.38 5.83
N ARG A 34 18.71 6.65 4.96
CA ARG A 34 18.59 7.56 3.82
C ARG A 34 18.12 6.86 2.54
N GLU A 35 18.06 5.54 2.52
CA GLU A 35 17.53 4.76 1.39
C GLU A 35 16.00 4.66 1.43
N THR A 36 15.34 5.83 1.50
CA THR A 36 13.87 5.91 1.55
C THR A 36 13.34 6.81 0.45
N LEU A 37 12.08 6.61 0.06
CA LEU A 37 11.40 7.46 -0.91
C LEU A 37 11.47 8.94 -0.50
N CYS A 38 11.23 9.23 0.78
CA CYS A 38 11.32 10.60 1.31
C CYS A 38 12.66 11.26 1.05
N MET A 39 13.73 10.57 1.39
CA MET A 39 15.08 11.14 1.28
C MET A 39 15.48 11.33 -0.17
N HIS A 40 15.15 10.37 -1.03
CA HIS A 40 15.39 10.48 -2.47
C HIS A 40 14.62 11.65 -3.11
N LEU A 41 13.35 11.84 -2.72
CA LEU A 41 12.57 12.99 -3.21
C LEU A 41 13.10 14.31 -2.65
N LEU A 42 13.56 14.33 -1.41
CA LEU A 42 14.11 15.55 -0.78
C LEU A 42 15.38 16.05 -1.49
N GLU A 43 16.23 15.15 -1.99
CA GLU A 43 17.39 15.51 -2.80
C GLU A 43 17.02 16.25 -4.09
N LYS A 44 15.90 15.89 -4.71
CA LYS A 44 15.41 16.50 -5.96
C LYS A 44 14.47 17.68 -5.71
N TYR A 45 13.73 17.67 -4.60
CA TYR A 45 12.72 18.65 -4.23
C TYR A 45 12.98 19.15 -2.79
N PRO A 46 13.98 20.03 -2.57
CA PRO A 46 14.37 20.49 -1.22
C PRO A 46 13.23 21.19 -0.46
N GLU A 47 12.28 21.79 -1.17
CA GLU A 47 11.12 22.44 -0.57
C GLU A 47 10.23 21.49 0.27
N LEU A 48 10.31 20.20 0.01
CA LEU A 48 9.57 19.19 0.79
C LEU A 48 9.97 19.17 2.27
N GLU A 49 11.17 19.64 2.61
CA GLU A 49 11.68 19.71 3.98
C GLU A 49 10.71 20.43 4.92
N GLU A 50 10.09 21.50 4.44
CA GLU A 50 9.17 22.34 5.19
C GLU A 50 7.71 21.82 5.17
N VAL A 51 7.46 20.73 4.44
CA VAL A 51 6.12 20.18 4.24
C VAL A 51 5.98 18.85 4.96
N GLY A 52 4.88 18.66 5.65
CA GLY A 52 4.59 17.43 6.37
C GLY A 52 4.82 17.53 7.88
N GLU A 53 4.66 16.39 8.53
CA GLU A 53 4.76 16.30 9.99
C GLU A 53 5.76 15.18 10.35
N SER A 54 6.74 15.52 11.17
CA SER A 54 7.60 14.50 11.77
C SER A 54 6.80 13.68 12.80
N MET A 55 7.11 12.41 12.89
CA MET A 55 6.60 11.54 13.94
C MET A 55 7.65 11.43 15.03
N VAL A 56 7.24 11.62 16.29
CA VAL A 56 8.09 11.34 17.44
C VAL A 56 7.64 10.03 18.07
N SER A 57 8.57 9.09 18.25
CA SER A 57 8.31 7.83 18.94
C SER A 57 8.17 8.06 20.45
N ASN A 58 7.68 7.06 21.19
CA ASN A 58 7.62 7.11 22.64
C ASN A 58 9.02 7.29 23.29
N ASP A 59 10.06 6.86 22.60
CA ASP A 59 11.46 6.95 23.05
C ASP A 59 12.14 8.25 22.57
N GLY A 60 11.37 9.21 22.05
CA GLY A 60 11.87 10.52 21.59
C GLY A 60 12.55 10.50 20.21
N VAL A 61 12.56 9.39 19.50
CA VAL A 61 13.15 9.30 18.16
C VAL A 61 12.27 10.05 17.15
N VAL A 62 12.86 11.01 16.44
CA VAL A 62 12.18 11.81 15.43
C VAL A 62 12.31 11.14 14.06
N ILE A 63 11.19 10.80 13.45
CA ILE A 63 11.11 10.27 12.08
C ILE A 63 10.59 11.37 11.17
N ARG A 64 11.46 11.85 10.28
CA ARG A 64 11.10 12.89 9.30
C ARG A 64 10.27 12.29 8.17
N ARG A 65 9.25 13.02 7.74
CA ARG A 65 8.29 12.60 6.71
C ARG A 65 7.97 13.74 5.74
N PRO A 66 8.99 14.31 5.07
CA PRO A 66 8.82 15.43 4.17
C PRO A 66 7.80 15.13 3.06
N GLY A 67 6.74 15.93 2.97
CA GLY A 67 5.67 15.81 1.98
C GLY A 67 4.77 14.58 2.11
N ILE A 68 5.03 13.65 3.03
CA ILE A 68 4.33 12.36 3.13
C ILE A 68 3.02 12.46 3.88
N ILE A 69 1.92 12.15 3.20
CA ILE A 69 0.57 12.13 3.75
C ILE A 69 0.01 10.72 3.96
N HIS A 70 0.50 9.73 3.25
CA HIS A 70 0.17 8.31 3.38
C HIS A 70 1.39 7.44 3.05
N ARG A 71 1.27 6.15 3.24
CA ARG A 71 2.38 5.24 2.96
C ARG A 71 1.93 3.94 2.30
N LEU A 72 2.85 3.32 1.57
CA LEU A 72 2.80 1.92 1.15
C LEU A 72 3.76 1.08 1.99
N ASP A 73 3.53 -0.21 2.08
CA ASP A 73 4.49 -1.14 2.67
C ASP A 73 5.77 -1.19 1.81
N LYS A 74 6.88 -1.64 2.38
CA LYS A 74 8.17 -1.72 1.69
C LYS A 74 8.04 -2.44 0.34
N ASP A 75 7.42 -3.62 0.33
CA ASP A 75 7.33 -4.49 -0.85
C ASP A 75 6.09 -4.23 -1.72
N THR A 76 5.25 -3.27 -1.34
CA THR A 76 4.15 -2.78 -2.19
C THR A 76 4.70 -1.76 -3.17
N SER A 77 4.48 -2.00 -4.47
CA SER A 77 4.78 -1.03 -5.53
C SER A 77 3.58 -0.14 -5.84
N GLY A 78 3.80 0.95 -6.56
CA GLY A 78 2.75 1.73 -7.18
C GLY A 78 2.59 3.16 -6.69
N ILE A 79 1.45 3.74 -7.05
CA ILE A 79 1.21 5.17 -6.98
C ILE A 79 1.10 5.71 -5.55
N MET A 80 1.78 6.82 -5.31
CA MET A 80 1.67 7.62 -4.10
C MET A 80 1.56 9.11 -4.43
N ILE A 81 0.85 9.86 -3.57
CA ILE A 81 0.85 11.32 -3.58
C ILE A 81 1.80 11.86 -2.52
N VAL A 82 2.61 12.86 -2.91
CA VAL A 82 3.54 13.60 -2.04
C VAL A 82 3.21 15.08 -2.18
N THR A 83 2.99 15.76 -1.08
CA THR A 83 2.60 17.18 -1.07
C THR A 83 3.81 18.09 -1.11
N ARG A 84 3.74 19.18 -1.88
CA ARG A 84 4.78 20.22 -2.02
C ARG A 84 4.49 21.46 -1.21
N THR A 85 3.23 21.68 -0.82
CA THR A 85 2.81 22.83 -0.02
C THR A 85 2.13 22.41 1.28
N LYS A 86 2.20 23.28 2.29
CA LYS A 86 1.55 23.07 3.61
C LYS A 86 0.02 23.09 3.47
N GLU A 87 -0.49 23.89 2.56
CA GLU A 87 -1.91 24.03 2.26
C GLU A 87 -2.46 22.72 1.69
N MET A 88 -1.80 22.18 0.66
CA MET A 88 -2.21 20.90 0.05
C MET A 88 -2.03 19.74 1.03
N HIS A 89 -0.99 19.76 1.86
CA HIS A 89 -0.80 18.77 2.92
C HIS A 89 -2.00 18.75 3.89
N LYS A 90 -2.42 19.90 4.38
CA LYS A 90 -3.59 20.05 5.26
C LYS A 90 -4.88 19.62 4.58
N ASN A 91 -5.06 20.00 3.31
CA ASN A 91 -6.23 19.63 2.50
C ASN A 91 -6.32 18.10 2.37
N LEU A 92 -5.27 17.45 1.87
CA LEU A 92 -5.26 15.99 1.69
C LEU A 92 -5.37 15.24 3.02
N LYS A 93 -4.75 15.72 4.10
CA LYS A 93 -4.91 15.15 5.44
C LYS A 93 -6.39 15.12 5.85
N THR A 94 -7.12 16.19 5.56
CA THR A 94 -8.57 16.28 5.80
C THR A 94 -9.33 15.29 4.91
N GLN A 95 -8.98 15.17 3.63
CA GLN A 95 -9.60 14.21 2.73
C GLN A 95 -9.37 12.76 3.17
N PHE A 96 -8.15 12.40 3.61
CA PHE A 96 -7.84 11.07 4.18
C PHE A 96 -8.67 10.80 5.43
N LYS A 97 -8.72 11.75 6.37
CA LYS A 97 -9.51 11.65 7.61
C LYS A 97 -10.99 11.41 7.31
N ASN A 98 -11.53 12.10 6.33
CA ASN A 98 -12.94 12.02 5.92
C ASN A 98 -13.23 10.90 4.90
N LYS A 99 -12.24 10.01 4.61
CA LYS A 99 -12.35 8.88 3.67
C LYS A 99 -12.80 9.30 2.25
N ARG A 100 -12.46 10.53 1.83
CA ARG A 100 -12.79 11.06 0.50
C ARG A 100 -11.82 10.60 -0.58
N ILE A 101 -10.61 10.19 -0.21
CA ILE A 101 -9.61 9.66 -1.15
C ILE A 101 -9.96 8.22 -1.48
N GLN A 102 -10.08 7.94 -2.78
CA GLN A 102 -10.30 6.59 -3.28
C GLN A 102 -8.98 6.00 -3.74
N LYS A 103 -8.70 4.79 -3.28
CA LYS A 103 -7.48 4.04 -3.62
C LYS A 103 -7.89 2.74 -4.27
N ARG A 104 -7.24 2.38 -5.36
CA ARG A 104 -7.40 1.10 -6.04
C ARG A 104 -6.06 0.38 -6.07
N TYR A 105 -6.06 -0.82 -5.53
CA TYR A 105 -4.92 -1.72 -5.57
C TYR A 105 -5.27 -2.93 -6.42
N HIS A 106 -4.27 -3.54 -7.02
CA HIS A 106 -4.38 -4.87 -7.57
C HIS A 106 -3.53 -5.83 -6.75
N ALA A 107 -4.09 -7.00 -6.46
CA ALA A 107 -3.38 -8.06 -5.76
C ALA A 107 -3.58 -9.39 -6.48
N ILE A 108 -2.54 -10.21 -6.53
CA ILE A 108 -2.67 -11.61 -6.91
C ILE A 108 -2.66 -12.41 -5.61
N VAL A 109 -3.71 -13.19 -5.39
CA VAL A 109 -3.94 -13.90 -4.13
C VAL A 109 -4.10 -15.40 -4.39
N TYR A 110 -3.80 -16.21 -3.40
CA TYR A 110 -4.05 -17.66 -3.45
C TYR A 110 -5.53 -17.99 -3.37
N GLY A 111 -5.93 -18.99 -4.13
CA GLY A 111 -7.29 -19.56 -4.12
C GLY A 111 -8.27 -18.84 -5.04
N HIS A 112 -9.44 -19.45 -5.19
CA HIS A 112 -10.57 -18.94 -5.95
C HIS A 112 -11.65 -18.41 -5.02
N PHE A 113 -12.19 -17.25 -5.31
CA PHE A 113 -13.33 -16.68 -4.58
C PHE A 113 -14.63 -17.33 -5.04
N LYS A 114 -15.52 -17.62 -4.09
CA LYS A 114 -16.90 -18.06 -4.38
C LYS A 114 -17.80 -16.90 -4.81
N VAL A 115 -17.45 -15.67 -4.40
CA VAL A 115 -18.21 -14.46 -4.66
C VAL A 115 -17.28 -13.44 -5.28
N GLU A 116 -17.62 -12.96 -6.48
CA GLU A 116 -16.76 -12.05 -7.27
C GLU A 116 -16.58 -10.67 -6.65
N ARG A 117 -17.47 -10.25 -5.77
CA ARG A 117 -17.41 -8.94 -5.09
C ARG A 117 -17.78 -9.08 -3.64
N GLY A 118 -17.10 -8.34 -2.78
CA GLY A 118 -17.41 -8.39 -1.36
C GLY A 118 -16.84 -7.24 -0.58
N ILE A 119 -17.27 -7.16 0.68
CA ILE A 119 -16.78 -6.21 1.67
C ILE A 119 -16.24 -7.01 2.85
N ILE A 120 -14.97 -6.72 3.19
CA ILE A 120 -14.34 -7.25 4.39
C ILE A 120 -14.41 -6.12 5.41
N ASP A 121 -15.30 -6.24 6.38
CA ASP A 121 -15.49 -5.28 7.46
C ASP A 121 -15.08 -5.97 8.77
N ARG A 122 -13.78 -5.94 9.03
CA ARG A 122 -13.16 -6.57 10.19
C ARG A 122 -12.14 -5.62 10.81
N PRO A 123 -12.25 -5.27 12.08
CA PRO A 123 -11.28 -4.42 12.73
C PRO A 123 -9.91 -5.09 12.79
N ILE A 124 -8.84 -4.28 12.79
CA ILE A 124 -7.46 -4.75 12.75
C ILE A 124 -6.75 -4.31 14.03
N GLY A 125 -6.04 -5.25 14.66
CA GLY A 125 -5.18 -5.02 15.81
C GLY A 125 -3.81 -5.66 15.63
N ARG A 126 -2.86 -5.31 16.51
CA ARG A 126 -1.52 -5.91 16.50
C ARG A 126 -1.60 -7.37 16.93
N SER A 127 -0.92 -8.29 16.25
CA SER A 127 -0.88 -9.70 16.65
C SER A 127 -0.16 -9.90 18.00
N ARG A 128 -0.64 -10.87 18.79
CA ARG A 128 0.08 -11.33 20.01
C ARG A 128 1.21 -12.29 19.67
N ALA A 129 1.04 -13.08 18.63
CA ALA A 129 1.97 -14.15 18.26
C ALA A 129 3.24 -13.63 17.58
N ASP A 130 3.15 -12.56 16.81
CA ASP A 130 4.29 -11.95 16.10
C ASP A 130 4.14 -10.44 16.09
N PHE A 131 5.09 -9.72 16.67
CA PHE A 131 5.08 -8.26 16.78
C PHE A 131 5.14 -7.53 15.42
N ARG A 132 5.60 -8.21 14.35
CA ARG A 132 5.64 -7.68 12.98
C ARG A 132 4.27 -7.75 12.30
N ARG A 133 3.33 -8.55 12.83
CA ARG A 133 2.04 -8.85 12.22
C ARG A 133 0.90 -8.06 12.85
N TRP A 134 -0.13 -7.94 12.06
CA TRP A 134 -1.45 -7.46 12.46
C TRP A 134 -2.47 -8.57 12.19
N THR A 135 -3.63 -8.52 12.86
CA THR A 135 -4.68 -9.51 12.70
C THR A 135 -6.05 -8.85 12.62
N ALA A 136 -6.94 -9.42 11.82
CA ALA A 136 -8.38 -9.12 11.77
C ALA A 136 -9.22 -10.25 12.39
N GLU A 137 -8.56 -11.17 13.08
CA GLU A 137 -9.15 -12.31 13.76
C GLU A 137 -8.92 -12.20 15.27
N GLY A 138 -9.33 -13.20 16.03
CA GLY A 138 -9.04 -13.26 17.47
C GLY A 138 -7.53 -13.20 17.77
N GLY A 139 -7.17 -12.90 19.02
CA GLY A 139 -5.77 -12.87 19.46
C GLY A 139 -5.01 -11.56 19.18
N ALA A 140 -5.71 -10.46 18.98
CA ALA A 140 -5.08 -9.14 18.93
C ALA A 140 -4.55 -8.69 20.30
N ARG A 141 -3.47 -7.91 20.28
CA ARG A 141 -2.92 -7.19 21.44
C ARG A 141 -3.39 -5.74 21.38
N GLY A 142 -3.98 -5.27 22.47
CA GLY A 142 -4.44 -3.87 22.57
C GLY A 142 -5.72 -3.61 21.78
N VAL A 143 -5.92 -2.35 21.41
CA VAL A 143 -7.15 -1.89 20.75
C VAL A 143 -7.19 -2.31 19.28
N MET A 144 -8.25 -2.99 18.88
CA MET A 144 -8.58 -3.18 17.47
C MET A 144 -9.21 -1.91 16.89
N ARG A 145 -8.83 -1.55 15.67
CA ARG A 145 -9.31 -0.35 14.97
C ARG A 145 -10.14 -0.74 13.76
N ASP A 146 -11.27 -0.08 13.59
CA ASP A 146 -12.15 -0.30 12.43
C ASP A 146 -11.37 -0.25 11.12
N ALA A 147 -11.61 -1.25 10.30
CA ALA A 147 -11.01 -1.37 8.99
C ALA A 147 -12.01 -2.00 8.02
N GLN A 148 -12.13 -1.40 6.83
CA GLN A 148 -13.03 -1.86 5.79
C GLN A 148 -12.32 -1.87 4.45
N THR A 149 -12.45 -2.99 3.71
CA THR A 149 -11.86 -3.21 2.40
C THR A 149 -12.91 -3.82 1.47
N GLN A 150 -13.17 -3.17 0.35
CA GLN A 150 -13.98 -3.76 -0.72
C GLN A 150 -13.06 -4.47 -1.71
N TYR A 151 -13.54 -5.53 -2.34
CA TYR A 151 -12.81 -6.21 -3.41
C TYR A 151 -13.72 -6.59 -4.57
N ARG A 152 -13.11 -6.75 -5.75
CA ARG A 152 -13.70 -7.31 -6.96
C ARG A 152 -12.71 -8.25 -7.61
N VAL A 153 -13.14 -9.47 -7.90
CA VAL A 153 -12.36 -10.44 -8.67
C VAL A 153 -12.33 -9.98 -10.13
N VAL A 154 -11.13 -9.92 -10.70
CA VAL A 154 -10.91 -9.55 -12.12
C VAL A 154 -10.73 -10.80 -12.97
N LYS A 155 -9.94 -11.75 -12.46
CA LYS A 155 -9.63 -13.01 -13.15
C LYS A 155 -9.36 -14.09 -12.10
N GLN A 156 -9.77 -15.31 -12.38
CA GLN A 156 -9.42 -16.51 -11.60
C GLN A 156 -8.81 -17.54 -12.54
N GLY A 157 -7.86 -18.29 -12.04
CA GLY A 157 -7.19 -19.34 -12.82
C GLY A 157 -6.10 -20.01 -12.01
N TYR A 158 -5.10 -20.51 -12.71
CA TYR A 158 -4.03 -21.30 -12.15
C TYR A 158 -2.67 -20.77 -12.59
N ILE A 159 -1.68 -20.88 -11.72
CA ILE A 159 -0.24 -20.79 -12.07
C ILE A 159 0.37 -22.13 -11.62
N GLY A 160 0.83 -22.95 -12.57
CA GLY A 160 1.09 -24.35 -12.27
C GLY A 160 -0.18 -25.03 -11.78
N ASP A 161 -0.13 -25.69 -10.62
CA ASP A 161 -1.28 -26.34 -9.99
C ASP A 161 -1.96 -25.49 -8.91
N GLU A 162 -1.40 -24.32 -8.60
CA GLU A 162 -1.96 -23.43 -7.58
C GLU A 162 -3.10 -22.60 -8.13
N LYS A 163 -4.24 -22.61 -7.42
CA LYS A 163 -5.37 -21.72 -7.67
C LYS A 163 -5.00 -20.30 -7.29
N VAL A 164 -5.23 -19.34 -8.17
CA VAL A 164 -4.97 -17.92 -7.94
C VAL A 164 -6.09 -17.05 -8.46
N SER A 165 -6.19 -15.84 -7.89
CA SER A 165 -7.12 -14.81 -8.35
C SER A 165 -6.41 -13.47 -8.43
N LEU A 166 -6.62 -12.75 -9.54
CA LEU A 166 -6.33 -11.32 -9.64
C LEU A 166 -7.54 -10.55 -9.10
N VAL A 167 -7.31 -9.69 -8.12
CA VAL A 167 -8.38 -8.92 -7.47
C VAL A 167 -8.07 -7.43 -7.46
N GLU A 168 -9.07 -6.62 -7.74
CA GLU A 168 -9.08 -5.20 -7.38
C GLU A 168 -9.50 -5.03 -5.92
N VAL A 169 -8.79 -4.18 -5.20
CA VAL A 169 -9.01 -3.95 -3.77
C VAL A 169 -9.12 -2.46 -3.50
N PHE A 170 -10.19 -2.07 -2.79
CA PHE A 170 -10.54 -0.68 -2.50
C PHE A 170 -10.59 -0.46 -0.98
N PRO A 171 -9.45 -0.18 -0.31
CA PRO A 171 -9.44 0.04 1.12
C PRO A 171 -10.07 1.40 1.47
N LYS A 172 -11.15 1.40 2.25
CA LYS A 172 -11.83 2.61 2.75
C LYS A 172 -11.11 3.25 3.93
N THR A 173 -10.31 2.47 4.63
CA THR A 173 -9.43 2.88 5.73
C THR A 173 -7.98 2.66 5.32
N GLY A 174 -7.01 3.02 6.18
CA GLY A 174 -5.58 2.87 5.90
C GLY A 174 -4.82 2.32 7.11
N ARG A 175 -5.22 1.13 7.62
CA ARG A 175 -4.49 0.49 8.71
C ARG A 175 -3.24 -0.20 8.20
N THR A 176 -2.24 -0.35 9.07
CA THR A 176 -1.01 -1.06 8.73
C THR A 176 -1.34 -2.46 8.22
N HIS A 177 -0.75 -2.85 7.09
CA HIS A 177 -0.94 -4.13 6.41
C HIS A 177 -2.42 -4.48 6.08
N GLN A 178 -3.32 -3.49 6.02
CA GLN A 178 -4.78 -3.73 5.97
C GLN A 178 -5.19 -4.72 4.89
N ILE A 179 -4.79 -4.52 3.64
CA ILE A 179 -5.15 -5.38 2.51
C ILE A 179 -4.63 -6.80 2.76
N ARG A 180 -3.40 -6.94 3.18
CA ARG A 180 -2.72 -8.21 3.47
C ARG A 180 -3.46 -9.02 4.54
N VAL A 181 -3.77 -8.34 5.65
CA VAL A 181 -4.51 -8.94 6.78
C VAL A 181 -5.92 -9.34 6.37
N HIS A 182 -6.64 -8.48 5.65
CA HIS A 182 -8.00 -8.76 5.21
C HIS A 182 -8.06 -9.91 4.20
N MET A 183 -7.15 -9.95 3.23
CA MET A 183 -7.08 -11.05 2.26
C MET A 183 -6.77 -12.37 2.98
N ARG A 184 -5.80 -12.39 3.90
CA ARG A 184 -5.55 -13.59 4.73
C ARG A 184 -6.77 -14.01 5.52
N ALA A 185 -7.47 -13.10 6.18
CA ALA A 185 -8.64 -13.39 7.01
C ALA A 185 -9.84 -13.94 6.20
N THR A 186 -9.82 -13.82 4.87
CA THR A 186 -10.78 -14.45 3.96
C THR A 186 -10.27 -15.76 3.35
N GLY A 187 -9.10 -16.24 3.76
CA GLY A 187 -8.47 -17.44 3.21
C GLY A 187 -7.70 -17.23 1.91
N HIS A 188 -7.54 -15.96 1.47
CA HIS A 188 -6.92 -15.59 0.19
C HIS A 188 -5.66 -14.72 0.41
N ALA A 189 -4.64 -15.28 1.09
CA ALA A 189 -3.38 -14.56 1.31
C ALA A 189 -2.78 -14.07 -0.01
N ILE A 190 -2.11 -12.91 0.02
CA ILE A 190 -1.43 -12.37 -1.16
C ILE A 190 -0.25 -13.27 -1.51
N VAL A 191 -0.07 -13.53 -2.80
CA VAL A 191 1.05 -14.35 -3.31
C VAL A 191 2.37 -13.73 -2.89
N CYS A 192 3.28 -14.58 -2.39
CA CYS A 192 4.62 -14.22 -1.93
C CYS A 192 4.63 -13.17 -0.77
N ASP A 193 3.57 -13.14 0.05
CA ASP A 193 3.55 -12.33 1.27
C ASP A 193 4.27 -13.09 2.40
N SER A 194 5.52 -12.71 2.70
CA SER A 194 6.39 -13.36 3.69
C SER A 194 5.83 -13.37 5.12
N LEU A 195 4.87 -12.48 5.44
CA LEU A 195 4.27 -12.40 6.77
C LEU A 195 2.92 -13.10 6.86
N TYR A 196 2.13 -13.15 5.78
CA TYR A 196 0.74 -13.57 5.82
C TYR A 196 0.41 -14.77 4.93
N ALA A 197 1.34 -15.23 4.07
CA ALA A 197 1.21 -16.45 3.28
C ALA A 197 2.09 -17.59 3.81
N GLU A 198 2.13 -17.76 5.13
CA GLU A 198 2.96 -18.80 5.77
C GLU A 198 2.69 -20.19 5.23
N GLY A 199 3.76 -20.96 5.02
CA GLY A 199 3.71 -22.34 4.52
C GLY A 199 3.43 -22.43 3.02
N ARG A 200 3.31 -21.30 2.31
CA ARG A 200 3.17 -21.27 0.85
C ARG A 200 4.44 -20.75 0.20
N ALA A 201 4.95 -21.49 -0.78
CA ALA A 201 6.05 -21.03 -1.61
C ALA A 201 5.58 -19.88 -2.51
N CYS A 202 6.50 -18.96 -2.84
CA CYS A 202 6.24 -18.00 -3.90
C CYS A 202 5.99 -18.74 -5.22
N LEU A 203 5.07 -18.24 -6.03
CA LEU A 203 4.79 -18.81 -7.35
C LEU A 203 5.88 -18.44 -8.35
N GLU A 204 6.01 -19.21 -9.39
CA GLU A 204 6.96 -18.94 -10.46
C GLU A 204 6.80 -17.51 -11.00
N GLY A 205 7.91 -16.78 -11.06
CA GLY A 205 7.96 -15.38 -11.47
C GLY A 205 7.57 -14.36 -10.38
N SER A 206 7.10 -14.82 -9.19
CA SER A 206 6.82 -13.91 -8.06
C SER A 206 8.00 -13.89 -7.09
N GLU A 207 8.80 -12.85 -7.12
CA GLU A 207 9.97 -12.67 -6.24
C GLU A 207 9.66 -11.83 -5.00
N ARG A 208 8.48 -11.21 -4.94
CA ARG A 208 7.99 -10.35 -3.86
C ARG A 208 6.48 -10.47 -3.69
N MET A 209 5.96 -9.83 -2.69
CA MET A 209 4.52 -9.72 -2.46
C MET A 209 3.79 -9.11 -3.67
N MET A 210 2.82 -9.83 -4.24
CA MET A 210 2.05 -9.42 -5.41
C MET A 210 0.93 -8.44 -5.04
N LEU A 211 1.33 -7.24 -4.58
CA LEU A 211 0.44 -6.12 -4.27
C LEU A 211 0.95 -4.84 -4.94
N HIS A 212 0.06 -4.16 -5.65
CA HIS A 212 0.37 -2.95 -6.40
C HIS A 212 -0.72 -1.88 -6.21
N ALA A 213 -0.32 -0.67 -5.82
CA ALA A 213 -1.19 0.50 -5.72
C ALA A 213 -1.43 1.08 -7.13
N LYS A 214 -2.53 0.66 -7.77
CA LYS A 214 -2.79 0.92 -9.19
C LYS A 214 -3.27 2.34 -9.47
N ALA A 215 -4.14 2.88 -8.60
CA ALA A 215 -4.73 4.20 -8.82
C ALA A 215 -5.09 4.90 -7.52
N ILE A 216 -5.10 6.23 -7.59
CA ILE A 216 -5.59 7.10 -6.53
C ILE A 216 -6.44 8.23 -7.13
N ARG A 217 -7.56 8.55 -6.46
CA ARG A 217 -8.47 9.63 -6.84
C ARG A 217 -8.75 10.51 -5.63
N PHE A 218 -8.67 11.82 -5.82
CA PHE A 218 -8.84 12.82 -4.76
C PHE A 218 -9.33 14.16 -5.33
N TYR A 219 -9.59 15.14 -4.48
CA TYR A 219 -9.87 16.52 -4.89
C TYR A 219 -8.59 17.32 -4.85
N ASN A 220 -8.25 17.99 -5.97
CA ASN A 220 -7.09 18.87 -6.06
C ASN A 220 -7.32 20.20 -5.30
N GLU A 221 -6.39 21.13 -5.42
CA GLU A 221 -6.43 22.45 -4.78
C GLU A 221 -7.60 23.32 -5.25
N THR A 222 -8.08 23.14 -6.48
CA THR A 222 -9.27 23.84 -7.03
C THR A 222 -10.58 23.16 -6.65
N GLY A 223 -10.53 22.02 -5.98
CA GLY A 223 -11.70 21.23 -5.61
C GLY A 223 -12.22 20.32 -6.73
N GLU A 224 -11.48 20.21 -7.83
CA GLU A 224 -11.80 19.28 -8.91
C GLU A 224 -11.38 17.86 -8.56
N THR A 225 -12.13 16.88 -9.03
CA THR A 225 -11.76 15.48 -8.89
C THR A 225 -10.70 15.11 -9.92
N VAL A 226 -9.54 14.67 -9.43
CA VAL A 226 -8.45 14.15 -10.26
C VAL A 226 -8.19 12.69 -9.94
N GLN A 227 -7.76 11.92 -10.95
CA GLN A 227 -7.37 10.52 -10.81
C GLN A 227 -6.06 10.28 -11.55
N TYR A 228 -5.17 9.58 -10.88
CA TYR A 228 -3.89 9.16 -11.46
C TYR A 228 -3.76 7.64 -11.34
N GLU A 229 -3.10 7.06 -12.33
CA GLU A 229 -2.81 5.64 -12.40
C GLU A 229 -1.33 5.41 -12.75
N THR A 230 -0.81 4.26 -12.36
CA THR A 230 0.53 3.82 -12.78
C THR A 230 0.46 2.48 -13.54
N GLU A 231 1.47 2.21 -14.33
CA GLU A 231 1.61 0.94 -15.02
C GLU A 231 1.99 -0.18 -14.04
N TYR A 232 1.73 -1.42 -14.41
CA TYR A 232 2.25 -2.54 -13.62
C TYR A 232 3.76 -2.66 -13.81
N PRO A 233 4.52 -2.90 -12.73
CA PRO A 233 5.90 -3.29 -12.88
C PRO A 233 5.99 -4.68 -13.54
N GLU A 234 7.08 -4.92 -14.26
CA GLU A 234 7.26 -6.11 -15.09
C GLU A 234 7.09 -7.43 -14.33
N ASP A 235 7.57 -7.48 -13.08
CA ASP A 235 7.42 -8.65 -12.20
C ASP A 235 5.94 -8.94 -11.90
N PHE A 236 5.14 -7.91 -11.62
CA PHE A 236 3.71 -8.07 -11.37
C PHE A 236 2.97 -8.48 -12.65
N LYS A 237 3.31 -7.86 -13.78
CA LYS A 237 2.72 -8.16 -15.08
C LYS A 237 3.00 -9.60 -15.50
N LYS A 238 4.24 -10.06 -15.35
CA LYS A 238 4.65 -11.45 -15.65
C LYS A 238 3.78 -12.45 -14.90
N VAL A 239 3.58 -12.28 -13.59
CA VAL A 239 2.76 -13.18 -12.77
C VAL A 239 1.26 -13.07 -13.15
N MET A 240 0.78 -11.86 -13.43
CA MET A 240 -0.60 -11.65 -13.87
C MET A 240 -0.91 -12.34 -15.19
N ASP A 241 0.00 -12.25 -16.18
CA ASP A 241 -0.15 -12.85 -17.49
C ASP A 241 -0.02 -14.40 -17.46
N ALA A 242 0.68 -14.94 -16.45
CA ALA A 242 0.80 -16.39 -16.22
C ALA A 242 -0.48 -17.05 -15.68
N ILE A 243 -1.50 -16.28 -15.32
CA ILE A 243 -2.78 -16.84 -14.84
C ILE A 243 -3.57 -17.44 -16.02
N VAL A 244 -3.69 -18.75 -16.02
CA VAL A 244 -4.41 -19.52 -17.07
C VAL A 244 -5.75 -20.00 -16.53
N GLU A 245 -6.83 -19.73 -17.27
CA GLU A 245 -8.17 -20.29 -17.00
C GLU A 245 -8.19 -21.78 -17.41
N ARG A 246 -8.76 -22.64 -16.57
CA ARG A 246 -8.93 -24.09 -16.82
C ARG A 246 -10.39 -24.47 -16.65
#